data_fc9e0cffb1e19f0bcef0f66f36920e78
#
_entry.id   fc9e0cffb1e19f0bcef0f66f36920e78
#
_cell.length_a   1.000
_cell.length_b   1.000
_cell.length_c   1.000
_cell.angle_alpha   90.00
_cell.angle_beta   90.00
_cell.angle_gamma   90.00
#
_symmetry.space_group_name_H-M   'P 1'
#
loop_
_entity.id
_entity.type
_entity.pdbx_description
1 polymer ?
#
loop_
_entity_poly.entity_id
_entity_poly.type
_entity_poly.pdbx_seq_one_letter_code
_entity_poly.pdbx_strand_id
1 'polypeptide(L)'
;MKKYFTKQALKDGFNIMKAAGSGFSNDMALKFSASLAYYTVFSLAPLLLLMISLAGLFLGREAIQGELFKEINGFVGNDAAKQIQDMIARLELTGKSTTSVIIGSITLVIGATTVFGEIQESINIIWQVKAKPKKAWLKMLKDRLLSGSLIISLGFLLLVSLILNGALSALNDRLRTYLPDITVFIFYVINIVLSFAVITTLFAVIFKVLPDAKIAWKDVRSGAIFTSILFMLGRFLIGIYVESSANSSTYGAAGSLIAILLWVYYTAAILYFGAEFTKAYVDFKGKRIEPADYAVHVKQMEVERDVKKLPKKIDKETGKSIESEVKK
;
A
#
# COMPACT_ATOMS: atom_id res chain seq x y z
N MET A 1 31.50 2.55 14.98
CA MET A 1 30.35 3.45 14.80
C MET A 1 30.66 4.78 14.04
N LYS A 2 31.91 5.15 13.74
CA LYS A 2 32.27 6.42 13.05
C LYS A 2 32.08 6.44 11.51
N LYS A 3 31.65 5.36 10.87
CA LYS A 3 31.60 5.24 9.40
C LYS A 3 30.34 5.80 8.73
N TYR A 4 29.33 6.18 9.48
CA TYR A 4 28.02 6.59 8.92
C TYR A 4 27.83 8.10 8.67
N PHE A 5 28.77 8.93 9.16
CA PHE A 5 28.72 10.39 8.99
C PHE A 5 29.86 10.95 8.11
N THR A 6 30.46 10.12 7.26
CA THR A 6 31.48 10.59 6.32
C THR A 6 30.79 11.29 5.13
N LYS A 7 31.43 12.33 4.55
CA LYS A 7 30.97 12.99 3.30
C LYS A 7 30.60 11.97 2.22
N GLN A 8 31.28 10.83 2.19
CA GLN A 8 31.00 9.72 1.26
C GLN A 8 29.64 9.08 1.53
N ALA A 9 29.26 8.80 2.78
CA ALA A 9 27.95 8.21 3.11
C ALA A 9 26.78 9.13 2.75
N LEU A 10 26.96 10.46 2.93
CA LEU A 10 25.96 11.44 2.49
C LEU A 10 25.85 11.48 0.96
N LYS A 11 26.96 11.42 0.25
CA LYS A 11 26.97 11.37 -1.23
C LYS A 11 26.31 10.10 -1.74
N ASP A 12 26.60 8.96 -1.11
CA ASP A 12 26.01 7.66 -1.45
C ASP A 12 24.49 7.68 -1.21
N GLY A 13 24.04 8.19 -0.06
CA GLY A 13 22.61 8.38 0.24
C GLY A 13 21.91 9.29 -0.78
N PHE A 14 22.57 10.39 -1.17
CA PHE A 14 22.02 11.28 -2.19
C PHE A 14 21.93 10.60 -3.57
N ASN A 15 22.92 9.81 -3.96
CA ASN A 15 22.89 9.06 -5.21
C ASN A 15 21.75 8.02 -5.24
N ILE A 16 21.53 7.31 -4.12
CA ILE A 16 20.41 6.36 -3.99
C ILE A 16 19.07 7.11 -4.12
N MET A 17 18.92 8.24 -3.43
CA MET A 17 17.70 9.06 -3.52
C MET A 17 17.43 9.58 -4.93
N LYS A 18 18.49 10.05 -5.61
CA LYS A 18 18.39 10.50 -7.01
C LYS A 18 17.98 9.36 -7.94
N ALA A 19 18.56 8.18 -7.77
CA ALA A 19 18.21 6.99 -8.54
C ALA A 19 16.76 6.57 -8.28
N ALA A 20 16.32 6.55 -7.02
CA ALA A 20 14.94 6.25 -6.64
C ALA A 20 13.95 7.29 -7.22
N GLY A 21 14.27 8.58 -7.18
CA GLY A 21 13.45 9.64 -7.76
C GLY A 21 13.33 9.54 -9.28
N SER A 22 14.43 9.20 -9.97
CA SER A 22 14.42 8.96 -11.40
C SER A 22 13.59 7.72 -11.76
N GLY A 23 13.76 6.61 -11.01
CA GLY A 23 12.94 5.40 -11.19
C GLY A 23 11.46 5.69 -11.00
N PHE A 24 11.09 6.40 -9.92
CA PHE A 24 9.72 6.77 -9.59
C PHE A 24 9.00 7.54 -10.73
N SER A 25 9.73 8.42 -11.41
CA SER A 25 9.21 9.15 -12.57
C SER A 25 9.13 8.28 -13.81
N ASN A 26 10.20 7.51 -14.11
CA ASN A 26 10.30 6.70 -15.32
C ASN A 26 9.33 5.50 -15.31
N ASP A 27 9.16 4.86 -14.16
CA ASP A 27 8.29 3.70 -13.99
C ASP A 27 6.81 4.09 -13.76
N MET A 28 6.49 5.40 -13.95
CA MET A 28 5.12 5.96 -13.83
C MET A 28 4.45 5.66 -12.47
N ALA A 29 5.20 5.70 -11.38
CA ALA A 29 4.72 5.32 -10.04
C ALA A 29 3.50 6.15 -9.58
N LEU A 30 3.38 7.41 -9.97
CA LEU A 30 2.19 8.23 -9.69
C LEU A 30 0.93 7.69 -10.38
N LYS A 31 1.05 7.13 -11.59
CA LYS A 31 -0.06 6.48 -12.28
C LYS A 31 -0.52 5.23 -11.54
N PHE A 32 0.40 4.40 -11.08
CA PHE A 32 0.10 3.24 -10.24
C PHE A 32 -0.53 3.65 -8.91
N SER A 33 -0.09 4.77 -8.33
CA SER A 33 -0.67 5.32 -7.10
C SER A 33 -2.13 5.72 -7.30
N ALA A 34 -2.46 6.32 -8.44
CA ALA A 34 -3.84 6.68 -8.79
C ALA A 34 -4.71 5.44 -9.03
N SER A 35 -4.18 4.42 -9.72
CA SER A 35 -4.83 3.14 -9.92
C SER A 35 -5.14 2.46 -8.58
N LEU A 36 -4.15 2.37 -7.70
CA LEU A 36 -4.32 1.78 -6.37
C LEU A 36 -5.35 2.54 -5.54
N ALA A 37 -5.34 3.88 -5.58
CA ALA A 37 -6.32 4.70 -4.87
C ALA A 37 -7.75 4.41 -5.36
N TYR A 38 -7.94 4.32 -6.66
CA TYR A 38 -9.23 3.97 -7.24
C TYR A 38 -9.73 2.60 -6.75
N TYR A 39 -8.93 1.54 -6.90
CA TYR A 39 -9.33 0.20 -6.47
C TYR A 39 -9.56 0.11 -4.96
N THR A 40 -8.74 0.81 -4.16
CA THR A 40 -8.86 0.81 -2.70
C THR A 40 -10.18 1.40 -2.24
N VAL A 41 -10.63 2.52 -2.82
CA VAL A 41 -11.89 3.16 -2.43
C VAL A 41 -13.07 2.20 -2.62
N PHE A 42 -13.12 1.47 -3.73
CA PHE A 42 -14.20 0.50 -3.96
C PHE A 42 -14.09 -0.75 -3.09
N SER A 43 -12.89 -1.10 -2.66
CA SER A 43 -12.64 -2.27 -1.81
C SER A 43 -12.65 -1.96 -0.32
N LEU A 44 -12.67 -0.67 0.06
CA LEU A 44 -12.49 -0.22 1.44
C LEU A 44 -13.60 -0.77 2.35
N ALA A 45 -14.86 -0.57 1.99
CA ALA A 45 -15.98 -0.98 2.83
C ALA A 45 -16.06 -2.51 3.00
N PRO A 46 -15.95 -3.35 1.95
CA PRO A 46 -15.82 -4.80 2.11
C PRO A 46 -14.63 -5.23 2.97
N LEU A 47 -13.47 -4.59 2.80
CA LEU A 47 -12.25 -4.91 3.55
C LEU A 47 -12.43 -4.62 5.05
N LEU A 48 -12.96 -3.43 5.37
CA LEU A 48 -13.22 -3.03 6.76
C LEU A 48 -14.26 -3.93 7.42
N LEU A 49 -15.31 -4.31 6.68
CA LEU A 49 -16.30 -5.26 7.20
C LEU A 49 -15.69 -6.61 7.56
N LEU A 50 -14.75 -7.11 6.72
CA LEU A 50 -14.01 -8.32 7.04
C LEU A 50 -13.16 -8.16 8.31
N MET A 51 -12.41 -7.05 8.40
CA MET A 51 -11.57 -6.76 9.56
C MET A 51 -12.40 -6.67 10.85
N ILE A 52 -13.54 -5.95 10.81
CA ILE A 52 -14.47 -5.86 11.94
C ILE A 52 -15.03 -7.24 12.30
N SER A 53 -15.38 -8.04 11.30
CA SER A 53 -15.93 -9.39 11.54
C SER A 53 -14.89 -10.32 12.18
N LEU A 54 -13.65 -10.32 11.67
CA LEU A 54 -12.57 -11.15 12.24
C LEU A 54 -12.15 -10.69 13.64
N ALA A 55 -11.89 -9.41 13.81
CA ALA A 55 -11.47 -8.85 15.09
C ALA A 55 -12.62 -8.88 16.12
N GLY A 56 -13.84 -8.71 15.67
CA GLY A 56 -15.05 -8.78 16.50
C GLY A 56 -15.32 -10.14 17.12
N LEU A 57 -14.74 -11.24 16.58
CA LEU A 57 -14.79 -12.56 17.21
C LEU A 57 -14.03 -12.59 18.55
N PHE A 58 -13.05 -11.72 18.74
CA PHE A 58 -12.18 -11.70 19.94
C PHE A 58 -12.54 -10.57 20.90
N LEU A 59 -12.90 -9.39 20.40
CA LEU A 59 -13.06 -8.18 21.19
C LEU A 59 -14.49 -7.61 21.19
N GLY A 60 -15.39 -8.22 20.41
CA GLY A 60 -16.74 -7.70 20.18
C GLY A 60 -16.77 -6.64 19.06
N ARG A 61 -17.84 -6.69 18.25
CA ARG A 61 -17.97 -5.85 17.03
C ARG A 61 -18.04 -4.36 17.33
N GLU A 62 -18.82 -3.97 18.35
CA GLU A 62 -19.03 -2.57 18.71
C GLU A 62 -17.72 -1.90 19.17
N ALA A 63 -16.90 -2.61 19.96
CA ALA A 63 -15.60 -2.13 20.41
C ALA A 63 -14.65 -1.90 19.23
N ILE A 64 -14.62 -2.84 18.29
CA ILE A 64 -13.77 -2.74 17.08
C ILE A 64 -14.22 -1.61 16.16
N GLN A 65 -15.52 -1.46 15.93
CA GLN A 65 -16.07 -0.37 15.12
C GLN A 65 -15.71 1.00 15.70
N GLY A 66 -15.82 1.17 17.02
CA GLY A 66 -15.47 2.42 17.70
C GLY A 66 -13.98 2.78 17.57
N GLU A 67 -13.08 1.82 17.79
CA GLU A 67 -11.65 2.06 17.66
C GLU A 67 -11.23 2.26 16.19
N LEU A 68 -11.79 1.49 15.27
CA LEU A 68 -11.53 1.66 13.85
C LEU A 68 -11.99 3.04 13.35
N PHE A 69 -13.15 3.51 13.81
CA PHE A 69 -13.63 4.85 13.51
C PHE A 69 -12.65 5.92 14.02
N LYS A 70 -12.13 5.82 15.23
CA LYS A 70 -11.15 6.76 15.79
C LYS A 70 -9.87 6.79 14.94
N GLU A 71 -9.35 5.61 14.57
CA GLU A 71 -8.15 5.51 13.74
C GLU A 71 -8.39 6.12 12.35
N ILE A 72 -9.47 5.78 11.68
CA ILE A 72 -9.82 6.33 10.36
C ILE A 72 -10.02 7.84 10.46
N ASN A 73 -10.74 8.33 11.47
CA ASN A 73 -10.94 9.75 11.70
C ASN A 73 -9.62 10.52 11.86
N GLY A 74 -8.64 9.92 12.54
CA GLY A 74 -7.30 10.50 12.69
C GLY A 74 -6.49 10.58 11.38
N PHE A 75 -6.90 9.82 10.34
CA PHE A 75 -6.21 9.82 9.03
C PHE A 75 -6.92 10.69 7.98
N VAL A 76 -8.23 10.57 7.87
CA VAL A 76 -9.01 11.17 6.77
C VAL A 76 -10.02 12.22 7.21
N GLY A 77 -10.12 12.48 8.52
CA GLY A 77 -11.07 13.42 9.11
C GLY A 77 -12.47 12.81 9.34
N ASN A 78 -13.28 13.55 10.12
CA ASN A 78 -14.55 13.06 10.66
C ASN A 78 -15.58 12.72 9.59
N ASP A 79 -15.72 13.55 8.54
CA ASP A 79 -16.75 13.37 7.51
C ASP A 79 -16.44 12.16 6.63
N ALA A 80 -15.17 11.93 6.29
CA ALA A 80 -14.74 10.76 5.56
C ALA A 80 -14.90 9.48 6.43
N ALA A 81 -14.56 9.54 7.71
CA ALA A 81 -14.73 8.43 8.64
C ALA A 81 -16.22 8.05 8.80
N LYS A 82 -17.13 9.03 8.91
CA LYS A 82 -18.59 8.79 8.94
C LYS A 82 -19.10 8.14 7.67
N GLN A 83 -18.66 8.59 6.49
CA GLN A 83 -19.07 7.96 5.22
C GLN A 83 -18.62 6.51 5.13
N ILE A 84 -17.38 6.19 5.56
CA ILE A 84 -16.91 4.81 5.64
C ILE A 84 -17.78 4.00 6.60
N GLN A 85 -18.14 4.54 7.76
CA GLN A 85 -19.00 3.89 8.73
C GLN A 85 -20.41 3.63 8.15
N ASP A 86 -20.97 4.59 7.45
CA ASP A 86 -22.28 4.45 6.77
C ASP A 86 -22.24 3.37 5.69
N MET A 87 -21.13 3.28 4.93
CA MET A 87 -20.93 2.21 3.95
C MET A 87 -20.91 0.83 4.62
N ILE A 88 -20.20 0.69 5.74
CA ILE A 88 -20.15 -0.56 6.51
C ILE A 88 -21.54 -0.93 7.01
N ALA A 89 -22.27 0.02 7.63
CA ALA A 89 -23.63 -0.21 8.16
C ALA A 89 -24.61 -0.65 7.06
N ARG A 90 -24.52 -0.05 5.87
CA ARG A 90 -25.36 -0.45 4.72
C ARG A 90 -25.07 -1.88 4.26
N LEU A 91 -23.81 -2.29 4.23
CA LEU A 91 -23.42 -3.66 3.89
C LEU A 91 -23.92 -4.68 4.93
N GLU A 92 -23.88 -4.33 6.22
CA GLU A 92 -24.39 -5.18 7.31
C GLU A 92 -25.91 -5.38 7.22
N LEU A 93 -26.67 -4.32 6.94
CA LEU A 93 -28.13 -4.40 6.76
C LEU A 93 -28.52 -5.29 5.58
N THR A 94 -27.72 -5.29 4.52
CA THR A 94 -27.96 -6.13 3.32
C THR A 94 -27.68 -7.60 3.61
N GLY A 95 -26.86 -7.92 4.63
CA GLY A 95 -26.40 -9.27 4.97
C GLY A 95 -27.42 -10.18 5.67
N LYS A 96 -28.68 -9.78 5.84
CA LYS A 96 -29.71 -10.61 6.50
C LYS A 96 -30.21 -11.80 5.65
N SER A 97 -29.93 -11.81 4.35
CA SER A 97 -30.29 -12.90 3.44
C SER A 97 -29.06 -13.71 3.07
N THR A 98 -29.19 -15.03 2.94
CA THR A 98 -28.10 -15.93 2.51
C THR A 98 -27.48 -15.46 1.18
N THR A 99 -28.29 -15.00 0.25
CA THR A 99 -27.84 -14.46 -1.04
C THR A 99 -26.96 -13.22 -0.87
N SER A 100 -27.32 -12.32 0.04
CA SER A 100 -26.54 -11.11 0.33
C SER A 100 -25.19 -11.44 0.97
N VAL A 101 -25.15 -12.44 1.85
CA VAL A 101 -23.89 -12.93 2.46
C VAL A 101 -22.96 -13.49 1.38
N ILE A 102 -23.50 -14.28 0.46
CA ILE A 102 -22.69 -14.85 -0.65
C ILE A 102 -22.18 -13.75 -1.56
N ILE A 103 -23.03 -12.82 -2.00
CA ILE A 103 -22.63 -11.70 -2.87
C ILE A 103 -21.58 -10.83 -2.16
N GLY A 104 -21.82 -10.48 -0.88
CA GLY A 104 -20.90 -9.68 -0.07
C GLY A 104 -19.55 -10.37 0.08
N SER A 105 -19.52 -11.68 0.34
CA SER A 105 -18.29 -12.46 0.44
C SER A 105 -17.51 -12.53 -0.88
N ILE A 106 -18.21 -12.70 -2.00
CA ILE A 106 -17.59 -12.69 -3.33
C ILE A 106 -16.99 -11.30 -3.63
N THR A 107 -17.77 -10.25 -3.40
CA THR A 107 -17.31 -8.86 -3.62
C THR A 107 -16.10 -8.53 -2.76
N LEU A 108 -16.10 -8.99 -1.51
CA LEU A 108 -14.98 -8.83 -0.59
C LEU A 108 -13.71 -9.50 -1.11
N VAL A 109 -13.81 -10.78 -1.50
CA VAL A 109 -12.66 -11.55 -2.01
C VAL A 109 -12.11 -10.91 -3.30
N ILE A 110 -13.00 -10.46 -4.19
CA ILE A 110 -12.59 -9.78 -5.42
C ILE A 110 -11.91 -8.45 -5.09
N GLY A 111 -12.52 -7.61 -4.27
CA GLY A 111 -12.00 -6.29 -3.91
C GLY A 111 -10.63 -6.37 -3.25
N ALA A 112 -10.50 -7.22 -2.22
CA ALA A 112 -9.23 -7.42 -1.53
C ALA A 112 -8.14 -7.98 -2.45
N THR A 113 -8.48 -8.96 -3.30
CA THR A 113 -7.52 -9.54 -4.26
C THR A 113 -7.07 -8.49 -5.28
N THR A 114 -7.95 -7.58 -5.69
CA THR A 114 -7.63 -6.52 -6.65
C THR A 114 -6.62 -5.54 -6.09
N VAL A 115 -6.81 -5.07 -4.85
CA VAL A 115 -5.87 -4.13 -4.19
C VAL A 115 -4.47 -4.74 -4.06
N PHE A 116 -4.37 -5.97 -3.54
CA PHE A 116 -3.08 -6.63 -3.40
C PHE A 116 -2.45 -7.01 -4.74
N GLY A 117 -3.28 -7.38 -5.72
CA GLY A 117 -2.82 -7.64 -7.09
C GLY A 117 -2.23 -6.39 -7.73
N GLU A 118 -2.87 -5.22 -7.57
CA GLU A 118 -2.37 -3.94 -8.05
C GLU A 118 -1.02 -3.57 -7.41
N ILE A 119 -0.89 -3.74 -6.09
CA ILE A 119 0.38 -3.52 -5.38
C ILE A 119 1.46 -4.47 -5.91
N GLN A 120 1.14 -5.76 -6.07
CA GLN A 120 2.06 -6.78 -6.58
C GLN A 120 2.54 -6.44 -7.99
N GLU A 121 1.61 -6.12 -8.90
CA GLU A 121 1.93 -5.80 -10.29
C GLU A 121 2.79 -4.53 -10.38
N SER A 122 2.42 -3.49 -9.66
CA SER A 122 3.18 -2.24 -9.63
C SER A 122 4.60 -2.44 -9.10
N ILE A 123 4.79 -3.15 -7.98
CA ILE A 123 6.13 -3.44 -7.45
C ILE A 123 6.92 -4.35 -8.41
N ASN A 124 6.27 -5.31 -9.06
CA ASN A 124 6.89 -6.14 -10.07
C ASN A 124 7.43 -5.33 -11.25
N ILE A 125 6.68 -4.32 -11.71
CA ILE A 125 7.13 -3.40 -12.76
C ILE A 125 8.33 -2.58 -12.28
N ILE A 126 8.23 -1.97 -11.09
CA ILE A 126 9.32 -1.22 -10.45
C ILE A 126 10.59 -2.07 -10.34
N TRP A 127 10.48 -3.32 -9.92
CA TRP A 127 11.62 -4.22 -9.76
C TRP A 127 12.02 -4.96 -11.03
N GLN A 128 11.35 -4.66 -12.14
CA GLN A 128 11.62 -5.24 -13.46
C GLN A 128 11.50 -6.78 -13.47
N VAL A 129 10.53 -7.30 -12.74
CA VAL A 129 10.20 -8.73 -12.72
C VAL A 129 8.82 -8.97 -13.31
N LYS A 130 8.64 -10.09 -13.97
CA LYS A 130 7.35 -10.49 -14.56
C LYS A 130 7.10 -11.98 -14.32
N ALA A 131 5.97 -12.29 -13.71
CA ALA A 131 5.55 -13.65 -13.54
C ALA A 131 5.34 -14.35 -14.92
N LYS A 132 5.90 -15.54 -15.09
CA LYS A 132 5.72 -16.39 -16.26
C LYS A 132 5.50 -17.84 -15.81
N PRO A 133 4.41 -18.12 -15.09
CA PRO A 133 4.19 -19.44 -14.53
C PRO A 133 3.85 -20.47 -15.60
N LYS A 134 4.31 -21.70 -15.42
CA LYS A 134 3.96 -22.83 -16.31
C LYS A 134 2.45 -23.14 -16.29
N LYS A 135 1.79 -22.92 -15.14
CA LYS A 135 0.34 -23.11 -14.94
C LYS A 135 -0.26 -21.85 -14.36
N ALA A 136 -0.88 -21.01 -15.19
CA ALA A 136 -1.43 -19.70 -14.80
C ALA A 136 -2.52 -19.80 -13.71
N TRP A 137 -3.39 -20.83 -13.77
CA TRP A 137 -4.45 -21.01 -12.79
C TRP A 137 -3.93 -21.32 -11.37
N LEU A 138 -2.83 -22.11 -11.26
CA LEU A 138 -2.19 -22.38 -9.97
C LEU A 138 -1.55 -21.11 -9.37
N LYS A 139 -0.95 -20.27 -10.22
CA LYS A 139 -0.43 -18.97 -9.80
C LYS A 139 -1.57 -18.09 -9.29
N MET A 140 -2.66 -18.00 -10.05
CA MET A 140 -3.83 -17.21 -9.64
C MET A 140 -4.39 -17.67 -8.28
N LEU A 141 -4.50 -18.99 -8.08
CA LEU A 141 -4.95 -19.55 -6.80
C LEU A 141 -3.97 -19.21 -5.67
N LYS A 142 -2.67 -19.36 -5.92
CA LYS A 142 -1.63 -19.01 -4.94
C LYS A 142 -1.67 -17.51 -4.59
N ASP A 143 -1.82 -16.62 -5.57
CA ASP A 143 -1.90 -15.18 -5.35
C ASP A 143 -3.15 -14.81 -4.54
N ARG A 144 -4.29 -15.46 -4.79
CA ARG A 144 -5.51 -15.28 -3.97
C ARG A 144 -5.34 -15.74 -2.54
N LEU A 145 -4.71 -16.91 -2.33
CA LEU A 145 -4.40 -17.40 -0.98
C LEU A 145 -3.40 -16.48 -0.28
N LEU A 146 -2.41 -15.99 -0.98
CA LEU A 146 -1.43 -15.02 -0.46
C LEU A 146 -2.13 -13.72 -0.04
N SER A 147 -2.95 -13.14 -0.91
CA SER A 147 -3.74 -11.94 -0.60
C SER A 147 -4.64 -12.17 0.62
N GLY A 148 -5.34 -13.30 0.70
CA GLY A 148 -6.15 -13.67 1.85
C GLY A 148 -5.33 -13.80 3.14
N SER A 149 -4.17 -14.45 3.08
CA SER A 149 -3.28 -14.59 4.25
C SER A 149 -2.71 -13.25 4.71
N LEU A 150 -2.43 -12.32 3.78
CA LEU A 150 -2.00 -10.96 4.11
C LEU A 150 -3.11 -10.18 4.80
N ILE A 151 -4.35 -10.27 4.33
CA ILE A 151 -5.50 -9.63 5.00
C ILE A 151 -5.63 -10.11 6.44
N ILE A 152 -5.58 -11.43 6.65
CA ILE A 152 -5.65 -12.02 7.99
C ILE A 152 -4.46 -11.55 8.84
N SER A 153 -3.25 -11.55 8.29
CA SER A 153 -2.04 -11.11 9.00
C SER A 153 -2.09 -9.62 9.36
N LEU A 154 -2.58 -8.77 8.44
CA LEU A 154 -2.76 -7.34 8.67
C LEU A 154 -3.87 -7.08 9.69
N GLY A 155 -4.98 -7.81 9.60
CA GLY A 155 -6.06 -7.76 10.58
C GLY A 155 -5.57 -8.15 11.98
N PHE A 156 -4.78 -9.23 12.09
CA PHE A 156 -4.15 -9.64 13.33
C PHE A 156 -3.17 -8.59 13.87
N LEU A 157 -2.33 -8.02 13.00
CA LEU A 157 -1.40 -6.95 13.39
C LEU A 157 -2.13 -5.72 13.92
N LEU A 158 -3.23 -5.33 13.27
CA LEU A 158 -4.09 -4.23 13.70
C LEU A 158 -4.74 -4.55 15.06
N LEU A 159 -5.23 -5.77 15.26
CA LEU A 159 -5.80 -6.24 16.52
C LEU A 159 -4.77 -6.16 17.65
N VAL A 160 -3.54 -6.66 17.43
CA VAL A 160 -2.44 -6.56 18.39
C VAL A 160 -2.11 -5.10 18.69
N SER A 161 -2.08 -4.23 17.68
CA SER A 161 -1.85 -2.80 17.86
C SER A 161 -2.94 -2.15 18.71
N LEU A 162 -4.21 -2.48 18.47
CA LEU A 162 -5.34 -1.98 19.29
C LEU A 162 -5.24 -2.42 20.75
N ILE A 163 -4.93 -3.69 21.00
CA ILE A 163 -4.75 -4.22 22.36
C ILE A 163 -3.60 -3.50 23.07
N LEU A 164 -2.47 -3.33 22.39
CA LEU A 164 -1.30 -2.63 22.94
C LEU A 164 -1.61 -1.16 23.24
N ASN A 165 -2.28 -0.46 22.31
CA ASN A 165 -2.69 0.92 22.52
C ASN A 165 -3.68 1.06 23.70
N GLY A 166 -4.65 0.15 23.79
CA GLY A 166 -5.59 0.11 24.92
C GLY A 166 -4.89 -0.14 26.26
N ALA A 167 -3.97 -1.10 26.31
CA ALA A 167 -3.18 -1.40 27.50
C ALA A 167 -2.28 -0.22 27.90
N LEU A 168 -1.62 0.42 26.93
CA LEU A 168 -0.81 1.62 27.17
C LEU A 168 -1.66 2.79 27.69
N SER A 169 -2.86 3.00 27.13
CA SER A 169 -3.79 4.03 27.57
C SER A 169 -4.22 3.81 29.02
N ALA A 170 -4.65 2.57 29.35
CA ALA A 170 -5.05 2.22 30.72
C ALA A 170 -3.91 2.38 31.73
N LEU A 171 -2.67 2.04 31.32
CA LEU A 171 -1.50 2.23 32.17
C LEU A 171 -1.13 3.70 32.33
N ASN A 172 -1.23 4.49 31.24
CA ASN A 172 -1.02 5.94 31.25
C ASN A 172 -1.98 6.63 32.23
N ASP A 173 -3.27 6.29 32.21
CA ASP A 173 -4.28 6.90 33.08
C ASP A 173 -3.98 6.64 34.56
N ARG A 174 -3.49 5.44 34.89
CA ARG A 174 -3.08 5.12 36.27
C ARG A 174 -1.81 5.85 36.70
N LEU A 175 -0.79 5.92 35.82
CA LEU A 175 0.49 6.54 36.14
C LEU A 175 0.43 8.07 36.16
N ARG A 176 -0.44 8.68 35.40
CA ARG A 176 -0.67 10.15 35.39
C ARG A 176 -1.05 10.67 36.75
N THR A 177 -1.70 9.87 37.58
CA THR A 177 -2.09 10.23 38.94
C THR A 177 -0.87 10.46 39.85
N TYR A 178 0.25 9.76 39.58
CA TYR A 178 1.45 9.81 40.43
C TYR A 178 2.60 10.61 39.85
N LEU A 179 2.72 10.64 38.50
CA LEU A 179 3.85 11.27 37.78
C LEU A 179 3.34 11.93 36.47
N PRO A 180 2.63 13.08 36.56
CA PRO A 180 1.88 13.58 35.40
C PRO A 180 2.76 13.94 34.20
N ASP A 181 3.84 14.71 34.36
CA ASP A 181 4.61 15.25 33.23
C ASP A 181 5.52 14.22 32.58
N ILE A 182 6.24 13.43 33.35
CA ILE A 182 7.17 12.40 32.87
C ILE A 182 6.40 11.27 32.17
N THR A 183 5.27 10.89 32.74
CA THR A 183 4.43 9.81 32.20
C THR A 183 3.92 10.14 30.81
N VAL A 184 3.39 11.34 30.59
CA VAL A 184 2.89 11.77 29.27
C VAL A 184 3.98 11.68 28.21
N PHE A 185 5.19 12.16 28.51
CA PHE A 185 6.30 12.11 27.55
C PHE A 185 6.73 10.68 27.23
N ILE A 186 6.87 9.82 28.25
CA ILE A 186 7.28 8.42 28.05
C ILE A 186 6.26 7.67 27.17
N PHE A 187 4.96 7.80 27.50
CA PHE A 187 3.92 7.11 26.71
C PHE A 187 3.80 7.65 25.28
N TYR A 188 4.03 8.95 25.08
CA TYR A 188 4.09 9.53 23.75
C TYR A 188 5.23 8.90 22.92
N VAL A 189 6.43 8.80 23.49
CA VAL A 189 7.59 8.18 22.81
C VAL A 189 7.33 6.69 22.53
N ILE A 190 6.79 5.95 23.50
CA ILE A 190 6.45 4.53 23.32
C ILE A 190 5.45 4.36 22.17
N ASN A 191 4.41 5.19 22.12
CA ASN A 191 3.40 5.12 21.06
C ASN A 191 4.00 5.38 19.67
N ILE A 192 4.87 6.38 19.54
CA ILE A 192 5.58 6.67 18.29
C ILE A 192 6.44 5.46 17.86
N VAL A 193 7.22 4.90 18.78
CA VAL A 193 8.10 3.76 18.49
C VAL A 193 7.29 2.53 18.11
N LEU A 194 6.21 2.25 18.82
CA LEU A 194 5.31 1.14 18.54
C LEU A 194 4.66 1.31 17.14
N SER A 195 4.10 2.47 16.87
CA SER A 195 3.51 2.80 15.56
C SER A 195 4.53 2.64 14.43
N PHE A 196 5.75 3.17 14.64
CA PHE A 196 6.83 3.02 13.67
C PHE A 196 7.20 1.55 13.43
N ALA A 197 7.27 0.73 14.48
CA ALA A 197 7.58 -0.69 14.37
C ALA A 197 6.50 -1.45 13.60
N VAL A 198 5.22 -1.17 13.90
CA VAL A 198 4.07 -1.78 13.21
C VAL A 198 4.08 -1.41 11.71
N ILE A 199 4.23 -0.13 11.38
CA ILE A 199 4.27 0.37 10.00
C ILE A 199 5.48 -0.21 9.25
N THR A 200 6.64 -0.29 9.90
CA THR A 200 7.85 -0.88 9.29
C THR A 200 7.66 -2.36 9.00
N THR A 201 7.03 -3.08 9.91
CA THR A 201 6.72 -4.51 9.72
C THR A 201 5.75 -4.70 8.55
N LEU A 202 4.72 -3.86 8.46
CA LEU A 202 3.76 -3.87 7.37
C LEU A 202 4.46 -3.69 6.01
N PHE A 203 5.26 -2.63 5.84
CA PHE A 203 6.00 -2.40 4.58
C PHE A 203 7.03 -3.50 4.31
N ALA A 204 7.68 -4.04 5.35
CA ALA A 204 8.60 -5.15 5.19
C ALA A 204 7.90 -6.41 4.66
N VAL A 205 6.71 -6.73 5.18
CA VAL A 205 5.90 -7.85 4.70
C VAL A 205 5.46 -7.61 3.24
N ILE A 206 4.96 -6.41 2.92
CA ILE A 206 4.57 -6.05 1.55
C ILE A 206 5.75 -6.25 0.59
N PHE A 207 6.90 -5.68 0.86
CA PHE A 207 8.08 -5.77 -0.02
C PHE A 207 8.68 -7.17 -0.08
N LYS A 208 8.50 -8.00 0.95
CA LYS A 208 9.05 -9.36 0.98
C LYS A 208 8.15 -10.40 0.34
N VAL A 209 6.84 -10.26 0.54
CA VAL A 209 5.88 -11.35 0.30
C VAL A 209 5.12 -11.17 -1.00
N LEU A 210 4.71 -9.92 -1.32
CA LEU A 210 3.87 -9.65 -2.49
C LEU A 210 4.60 -9.81 -3.83
N PRO A 211 5.81 -9.26 -4.03
CA PRO A 211 6.44 -9.27 -5.35
C PRO A 211 6.88 -10.67 -5.77
N ASP A 212 6.85 -10.92 -7.08
CA ASP A 212 7.36 -12.16 -7.68
C ASP A 212 8.90 -12.15 -7.78
N ALA A 213 9.56 -11.79 -6.68
CA ALA A 213 10.99 -11.57 -6.59
C ALA A 213 11.62 -12.21 -5.35
N LYS A 214 12.89 -12.56 -5.46
CA LYS A 214 13.73 -13.04 -4.35
C LYS A 214 14.57 -11.88 -3.84
N ILE A 215 14.23 -11.34 -2.69
CA ILE A 215 14.98 -10.26 -2.03
C ILE A 215 15.36 -10.66 -0.60
N ALA A 216 16.56 -10.29 -0.15
CA ALA A 216 17.02 -10.62 1.20
C ALA A 216 16.32 -9.73 2.25
N TRP A 217 15.98 -10.30 3.41
CA TRP A 217 15.36 -9.56 4.53
C TRP A 217 16.15 -8.32 4.94
N LYS A 218 17.49 -8.37 4.85
CA LYS A 218 18.35 -7.22 5.18
C LYS A 218 18.13 -6.03 4.25
N ASP A 219 17.86 -6.30 2.97
CA ASP A 219 17.66 -5.27 1.96
C ASP A 219 16.22 -4.73 2.03
N VAL A 220 15.22 -5.61 2.22
CA VAL A 220 13.82 -5.24 2.51
C VAL A 220 13.71 -4.34 3.73
N ARG A 221 14.39 -4.67 4.84
CA ARG A 221 14.35 -3.88 6.06
C ARG A 221 14.78 -2.44 5.85
N SER A 222 15.83 -2.22 5.04
CA SER A 222 16.31 -0.86 4.74
C SER A 222 15.24 -0.05 3.99
N GLY A 223 14.60 -0.66 3.00
CA GLY A 223 13.49 -0.04 2.26
C GLY A 223 12.27 0.21 3.14
N ALA A 224 11.87 -0.78 3.95
CA ALA A 224 10.72 -0.65 4.84
C ALA A 224 10.90 0.46 5.89
N ILE A 225 12.07 0.56 6.52
CA ILE A 225 12.39 1.64 7.47
C ILE A 225 12.29 3.00 6.77
N PHE A 226 12.89 3.13 5.59
CA PHE A 226 12.84 4.36 4.81
C PHE A 226 11.39 4.75 4.46
N THR A 227 10.60 3.80 3.97
CA THR A 227 9.19 4.00 3.62
C THR A 227 8.37 4.41 4.84
N SER A 228 8.63 3.80 6.00
CA SER A 228 7.92 4.10 7.25
C SER A 228 8.22 5.51 7.76
N ILE A 229 9.47 5.98 7.63
CA ILE A 229 9.82 7.36 7.96
C ILE A 229 9.03 8.33 7.07
N LEU A 230 9.01 8.10 5.76
CA LEU A 230 8.25 8.93 4.83
C LEU A 230 6.75 8.89 5.12
N PHE A 231 6.21 7.70 5.45
CA PHE A 231 4.80 7.54 5.79
C PHE A 231 4.43 8.33 7.05
N MET A 232 5.24 8.26 8.10
CA MET A 232 4.98 9.00 9.33
C MET A 232 5.06 10.52 9.14
N LEU A 233 6.04 10.98 8.36
CA LEU A 233 6.14 12.40 7.97
C LEU A 233 4.92 12.84 7.17
N GLY A 234 4.51 12.02 6.22
CA GLY A 234 3.38 12.34 5.38
C GLY A 234 2.04 12.29 6.10
N ARG A 235 1.85 11.35 7.02
CA ARG A 235 0.69 11.34 7.90
C ARG A 235 0.53 12.68 8.62
N PHE A 236 1.63 13.22 9.12
CA PHE A 236 1.63 14.52 9.79
C PHE A 236 1.22 15.66 8.83
N LEU A 237 1.80 15.71 7.65
CA LEU A 237 1.51 16.74 6.64
C LEU A 237 0.06 16.68 6.12
N ILE A 238 -0.44 15.49 5.82
CA ILE A 238 -1.84 15.32 5.39
C ILE A 238 -2.81 15.63 6.54
N GLY A 239 -2.47 15.26 7.78
CA GLY A 239 -3.27 15.62 8.94
C GLY A 239 -3.52 17.12 9.02
N ILE A 240 -2.47 17.94 8.88
CA ILE A 240 -2.58 19.41 8.82
C ILE A 240 -3.45 19.86 7.64
N TYR A 241 -3.29 19.26 6.48
CA TYR A 241 -4.07 19.62 5.28
C TYR A 241 -5.57 19.30 5.47
N VAL A 242 -5.90 18.11 5.97
CA VAL A 242 -7.29 17.70 6.20
C VAL A 242 -7.95 18.59 7.26
N GLU A 243 -7.25 18.88 8.36
CA GLU A 243 -7.75 19.76 9.42
C GLU A 243 -8.02 21.18 8.91
N SER A 244 -7.13 21.73 8.08
CA SER A 244 -7.32 23.04 7.46
C SER A 244 -8.43 23.08 6.41
N SER A 245 -8.66 21.96 5.70
CA SER A 245 -9.64 21.84 4.63
C SER A 245 -11.05 21.51 5.13
N ALA A 246 -11.19 20.90 6.32
CA ALA A 246 -12.47 20.53 6.92
C ALA A 246 -13.38 21.74 7.18
N ASN A 247 -12.80 22.95 7.30
CA ASN A 247 -13.54 24.19 7.46
C ASN A 247 -14.13 24.76 6.15
N SER A 248 -13.79 24.20 4.99
CA SER A 248 -14.31 24.66 3.70
C SER A 248 -15.35 23.67 3.15
N SER A 249 -16.61 23.87 3.53
CA SER A 249 -17.78 23.06 3.13
C SER A 249 -18.11 23.12 1.61
N THR A 250 -17.21 23.62 0.77
CA THR A 250 -17.47 23.87 -0.66
C THR A 250 -17.84 22.62 -1.46
N TYR A 251 -17.33 21.44 -1.05
CA TYR A 251 -17.56 20.18 -1.77
C TYR A 251 -18.53 19.22 -1.09
N GLY A 252 -19.08 19.54 0.09
CA GLY A 252 -20.04 18.70 0.81
C GLY A 252 -19.58 17.24 0.92
N ALA A 253 -20.47 16.29 0.59
CA ALA A 253 -20.19 14.85 0.63
C ALA A 253 -19.10 14.40 -0.36
N ALA A 254 -18.85 15.13 -1.44
CA ALA A 254 -17.76 14.82 -2.37
C ALA A 254 -16.39 15.13 -1.77
N GLY A 255 -16.29 16.09 -0.86
CA GLY A 255 -15.04 16.48 -0.21
C GLY A 255 -14.39 15.33 0.58
N SER A 256 -15.18 14.54 1.29
CA SER A 256 -14.68 13.40 2.06
C SER A 256 -14.21 12.25 1.16
N LEU A 257 -14.90 11.99 0.03
CA LEU A 257 -14.41 11.02 -0.95
C LEU A 257 -13.07 11.46 -1.56
N ILE A 258 -12.94 12.75 -1.86
CA ILE A 258 -11.68 13.32 -2.37
C ILE A 258 -10.57 13.19 -1.30
N ALA A 259 -10.87 13.43 -0.03
CA ALA A 259 -9.92 13.27 1.07
C ALA A 259 -9.43 11.81 1.19
N ILE A 260 -10.33 10.84 1.10
CA ILE A 260 -9.98 9.41 1.10
C ILE A 260 -9.10 9.07 -0.11
N LEU A 261 -9.50 9.50 -1.32
CA LEU A 261 -8.72 9.27 -2.53
C LEU A 261 -7.32 9.88 -2.43
N LEU A 262 -7.21 11.11 -1.96
CA LEU A 262 -5.93 11.81 -1.78
C LEU A 262 -5.05 11.10 -0.76
N TRP A 263 -5.63 10.67 0.36
CA TRP A 263 -4.92 9.91 1.39
C TRP A 263 -4.35 8.60 0.85
N VAL A 264 -5.18 7.80 0.16
CA VAL A 264 -4.74 6.53 -0.42
C VAL A 264 -3.72 6.75 -1.53
N TYR A 265 -3.95 7.73 -2.41
CA TYR A 265 -3.01 8.11 -3.47
C TYR A 265 -1.63 8.46 -2.92
N TYR A 266 -1.58 9.30 -1.90
CA TYR A 266 -0.35 9.69 -1.25
C TYR A 266 0.35 8.50 -0.57
N THR A 267 -0.41 7.67 0.16
CA THR A 267 0.11 6.45 0.78
C THR A 267 0.70 5.49 -0.25
N ALA A 268 0.01 5.32 -1.38
CA ALA A 268 0.48 4.51 -2.50
C ALA A 268 1.77 5.09 -3.12
N ALA A 269 1.83 6.42 -3.28
CA ALA A 269 3.03 7.07 -3.79
C ALA A 269 4.25 6.85 -2.88
N ILE A 270 4.06 6.90 -1.56
CA ILE A 270 5.11 6.58 -0.59
C ILE A 270 5.52 5.09 -0.69
N LEU A 271 4.55 4.18 -0.79
CA LEU A 271 4.82 2.75 -0.96
C LEU A 271 5.69 2.49 -2.20
N TYR A 272 5.31 3.05 -3.35
CA TYR A 272 6.05 2.84 -4.59
C TYR A 272 7.41 3.56 -4.60
N PHE A 273 7.50 4.73 -3.98
CA PHE A 273 8.79 5.39 -3.79
C PHE A 273 9.72 4.58 -2.88
N GLY A 274 9.16 3.93 -1.86
CA GLY A 274 9.89 2.98 -1.01
C GLY A 274 10.36 1.73 -1.76
N ALA A 275 9.57 1.23 -2.71
CA ALA A 275 9.95 0.13 -3.59
C ALA A 275 11.11 0.54 -4.52
N GLU A 276 11.07 1.75 -5.09
CA GLU A 276 12.15 2.32 -5.89
C GLU A 276 13.42 2.54 -5.07
N PHE A 277 13.28 3.08 -3.85
CA PHE A 277 14.42 3.21 -2.94
C PHE A 277 15.04 1.85 -2.61
N THR A 278 14.21 0.83 -2.39
CA THR A 278 14.69 -0.53 -2.12
C THR A 278 15.50 -1.08 -3.29
N LYS A 279 15.02 -0.90 -4.52
CA LYS A 279 15.72 -1.28 -5.76
C LYS A 279 17.05 -0.52 -5.89
N ALA A 280 17.01 0.81 -5.81
CA ALA A 280 18.20 1.65 -5.91
C ALA A 280 19.25 1.31 -4.84
N TYR A 281 18.81 0.98 -3.62
CA TYR A 281 19.70 0.56 -2.53
C TYR A 281 20.35 -0.79 -2.78
N VAL A 282 19.60 -1.76 -3.33
CA VAL A 282 20.13 -3.08 -3.72
C VAL A 282 21.14 -2.95 -4.84
N ASP A 283 20.82 -2.16 -5.87
CA ASP A 283 21.69 -1.90 -7.02
C ASP A 283 22.97 -1.17 -6.60
N PHE A 284 22.88 -0.19 -5.71
CA PHE A 284 24.03 0.52 -5.14
C PHE A 284 24.98 -0.43 -4.39
N LYS A 285 24.46 -1.48 -3.76
CA LYS A 285 25.29 -2.54 -3.13
C LYS A 285 25.93 -3.51 -4.11
N GLY A 286 25.79 -3.30 -5.41
CA GLY A 286 26.29 -4.21 -6.45
C GLY A 286 25.51 -5.52 -6.53
N LYS A 287 24.30 -5.56 -5.97
CA LYS A 287 23.37 -6.71 -6.05
C LYS A 287 22.26 -6.41 -7.04
N ARG A 288 21.46 -7.42 -7.35
CA ARG A 288 20.22 -7.29 -8.13
C ARG A 288 19.07 -7.99 -7.43
N ILE A 289 17.87 -7.48 -7.62
CA ILE A 289 16.67 -8.18 -7.21
C ILE A 289 16.45 -9.31 -8.20
N GLU A 290 16.46 -10.55 -7.71
CA GLU A 290 16.31 -11.73 -8.56
C GLU A 290 14.82 -12.08 -8.72
N PRO A 291 14.37 -12.48 -9.93
CA PRO A 291 13.03 -13.01 -10.11
C PRO A 291 12.82 -14.28 -9.29
N ALA A 292 11.57 -14.55 -8.90
CA ALA A 292 11.17 -15.83 -8.34
C ALA A 292 11.34 -16.96 -9.40
N ASP A 293 11.34 -18.24 -8.98
CA ASP A 293 11.58 -19.38 -9.87
C ASP A 293 10.59 -19.49 -11.07
N TYR A 294 9.43 -18.88 -10.94
CA TYR A 294 8.38 -18.80 -11.95
C TYR A 294 8.29 -17.40 -12.60
N ALA A 295 9.25 -16.53 -12.36
CA ALA A 295 9.27 -15.17 -12.89
C ALA A 295 10.53 -14.96 -13.75
N VAL A 296 10.52 -13.92 -14.55
CA VAL A 296 11.63 -13.54 -15.43
C VAL A 296 11.98 -12.07 -15.20
N HIS A 297 13.22 -11.70 -15.42
CA HIS A 297 13.63 -10.31 -15.47
C HIS A 297 13.19 -9.67 -16.80
N VAL A 298 12.58 -8.51 -16.76
CA VAL A 298 12.09 -7.77 -17.92
C VAL A 298 12.72 -6.38 -17.92
N LYS A 299 13.40 -6.04 -18.99
CA LYS A 299 13.89 -4.68 -19.22
C LYS A 299 12.97 -3.99 -20.24
N GLN A 300 12.30 -2.92 -19.83
CA GLN A 300 11.61 -2.04 -20.75
C GLN A 300 12.64 -1.12 -21.39
N MET A 301 12.68 -1.08 -22.72
CA MET A 301 13.49 -0.14 -23.49
C MET A 301 12.54 0.64 -24.39
N GLU A 302 12.47 1.95 -24.18
CA GLU A 302 11.86 2.85 -25.14
C GLU A 302 12.86 3.09 -26.26
N VAL A 303 12.46 2.78 -27.49
CA VAL A 303 13.23 3.07 -28.69
C VAL A 303 12.49 4.16 -29.44
N GLU A 304 12.96 5.39 -29.28
CA GLU A 304 12.48 6.49 -30.11
C GLU A 304 12.99 6.31 -31.54
N ARG A 305 12.07 6.32 -32.48
CA ARG A 305 12.39 6.32 -33.92
C ARG A 305 11.73 7.54 -34.54
N ASP A 306 12.54 8.39 -35.10
CA ASP A 306 12.07 9.53 -35.91
C ASP A 306 11.57 8.98 -37.26
N VAL A 307 10.29 8.68 -37.34
CA VAL A 307 9.66 8.12 -38.55
C VAL A 307 8.72 9.15 -39.15
N LYS A 308 9.04 9.64 -40.34
CA LYS A 308 8.16 10.53 -41.14
C LYS A 308 6.84 9.86 -41.55
N LYS A 309 6.80 8.51 -41.53
CA LYS A 309 5.60 7.68 -41.77
C LYS A 309 5.66 6.46 -40.89
N LEU A 310 4.52 6.03 -40.34
CA LEU A 310 4.43 4.77 -39.62
C LEU A 310 4.89 3.62 -40.51
N PRO A 311 5.67 2.64 -39.97
CA PRO A 311 6.07 1.49 -40.72
C PRO A 311 4.81 0.70 -41.17
N LYS A 312 4.85 0.21 -42.40
CA LYS A 312 3.72 -0.58 -42.93
C LYS A 312 3.49 -1.79 -42.03
N LYS A 313 2.22 -2.06 -41.70
CA LYS A 313 1.86 -3.23 -40.93
C LYS A 313 2.16 -4.48 -41.78
N ILE A 314 3.09 -5.30 -41.32
CA ILE A 314 3.47 -6.54 -41.97
C ILE A 314 2.62 -7.67 -41.40
N ASP A 315 1.95 -8.42 -42.27
CA ASP A 315 1.28 -9.64 -41.86
C ASP A 315 2.32 -10.69 -41.39
N LYS A 316 2.12 -11.21 -40.18
CA LYS A 316 3.06 -12.15 -39.56
C LYS A 316 3.11 -13.51 -40.24
N GLU A 317 2.04 -13.89 -40.99
CA GLU A 317 1.95 -15.16 -41.68
C GLU A 317 2.49 -15.11 -43.13
N THR A 318 2.26 -13.97 -43.81
CA THR A 318 2.64 -13.83 -45.21
C THR A 318 3.90 -13.01 -45.44
N GLY A 319 4.40 -12.31 -44.44
CA GLY A 319 5.56 -11.39 -44.55
C GLY A 319 5.32 -10.18 -45.47
N LYS A 320 4.08 -9.98 -45.96
CA LYS A 320 3.71 -8.89 -46.89
C LYS A 320 3.05 -7.75 -46.17
N SER A 321 3.22 -6.54 -46.72
CA SER A 321 2.59 -5.32 -46.21
C SER A 321 1.07 -5.36 -46.49
N ILE A 322 0.24 -5.22 -45.43
CA ILE A 322 -1.23 -5.27 -45.53
C ILE A 322 -1.80 -4.17 -46.43
N GLU A 323 -1.09 -3.07 -46.66
CA GLU A 323 -1.53 -2.03 -47.60
C GLU A 323 -1.47 -2.40 -49.07
N SER A 324 -0.81 -3.49 -49.44
CA SER A 324 -0.75 -3.95 -50.82
C SER A 324 -1.97 -4.76 -51.28
N GLU A 325 -2.81 -5.24 -50.35
CA GLU A 325 -4.02 -6.01 -50.66
C GLU A 325 -5.31 -5.18 -50.76
N VAL A 326 -5.32 -3.97 -50.23
CA VAL A 326 -6.50 -3.06 -50.28
C VAL A 326 -6.57 -2.25 -51.59
N LYS A 327 -5.54 -2.34 -52.42
CA LYS A 327 -5.48 -1.59 -53.70
C LYS A 327 -5.63 -2.52 -54.95
N LYS A 328 -6.13 -3.72 -54.76
CA LYS A 328 -6.64 -4.56 -55.83
C LYS A 328 -8.15 -4.76 -55.63
#